data_7a285d3194a8cc845ecf922a298bed1a
#
_entry.id   7a285d3194a8cc845ecf922a298bed1a
#
_cell.length_a   1.000
_cell.length_b   1.000
_cell.length_c   1.000
_cell.angle_alpha   90.00
_cell.angle_beta   90.00
_cell.angle_gamma   90.00
#
_symmetry.space_group_name_H-M   'P 1'
#
loop_
_entity.id
_entity.type
_entity.pdbx_description
1 polymer ?
#
loop_
_entity_poly.entity_id
_entity_poly.type
_entity_poly.pdbx_seq_one_letter_code
_entity_poly.pdbx_strand_id
1 'polypeptide(L)'
;MSRSLLEIESALLACMLLSPRECADIAIQPPHLLGEANADTLRAYRAMEAAGEAIDAMTLAEWRQRHGEDRQTAMHGASLVADYYLAPANAPAYARAVMQAWRMRQAAEIGLALQEAREPEDVDAAVTRLLELHAEDRRYEHTSAETMSAVQAELLQAVENRGRLPGVTTGLHDLDAKLGGLHASDLVVVGARAAMGKTAFLLNLVDAAASAGHVVGVISAEQPMAQMGQRLVGLRSGQSVASMRSGDLPEEAWPRITDAITGIARAPIWWMDRASPSAAEIARIARKWKLKHGLKVLFIDYIQRLSGGEGEKRHEKVGSNIRAIKNLARELEVPIVALSQVSRDVEKRSNSVPRMGDLSDSSEIEKEADQVLMLYRPDYYDTNSPDAGKLQVIVDKNRHGPTGSIWTAWDAQTMRVRDLYRGAA
;
A
#
# COMPACT_ATOMS: atom_id res chain seq x y z
N MET A 1 11.95 -41.77 3.23
CA MET A 1 11.74 -41.69 1.78
C MET A 1 10.95 -40.41 1.49
N SER A 2 11.47 -39.52 0.67
CA SER A 2 10.71 -38.34 0.23
C SER A 2 9.62 -38.81 -0.73
N ARG A 3 8.35 -38.50 -0.44
CA ARG A 3 7.23 -38.79 -1.35
C ARG A 3 7.37 -37.92 -2.60
N SER A 4 7.05 -38.45 -3.79
CA SER A 4 6.98 -37.64 -4.99
C SER A 4 5.84 -36.63 -4.89
N LEU A 5 5.93 -35.55 -5.66
CA LEU A 5 4.86 -34.52 -5.66
C LEU A 5 3.51 -35.13 -6.07
N LEU A 6 3.50 -36.01 -7.06
CA LEU A 6 2.29 -36.71 -7.50
C LEU A 6 1.66 -37.57 -6.39
N GLU A 7 2.48 -38.22 -5.57
CA GLU A 7 1.97 -38.98 -4.39
C GLU A 7 1.37 -38.04 -3.34
N ILE A 8 1.94 -36.81 -3.16
CA ILE A 8 1.40 -35.82 -2.23
C ILE A 8 0.06 -35.26 -2.74
N GLU A 9 -0.07 -35.00 -4.03
CA GLU A 9 -1.32 -34.56 -4.67
C GLU A 9 -2.41 -35.65 -4.51
N SER A 10 -2.07 -36.91 -4.81
CA SER A 10 -2.96 -38.06 -4.64
C SER A 10 -3.40 -38.22 -3.19
N ALA A 11 -2.47 -38.06 -2.25
CA ALA A 11 -2.75 -38.11 -0.82
C ALA A 11 -3.70 -37.01 -0.37
N LEU A 12 -3.51 -35.80 -0.90
CA LEU A 12 -4.39 -34.65 -0.63
C LEU A 12 -5.82 -34.93 -1.10
N LEU A 13 -5.98 -35.34 -2.35
CA LEU A 13 -7.29 -35.66 -2.91
C LEU A 13 -7.99 -36.81 -2.17
N ALA A 14 -7.23 -37.84 -1.79
CA ALA A 14 -7.78 -38.93 -0.97
C ALA A 14 -8.31 -38.39 0.38
N CYS A 15 -7.60 -37.53 1.05
CA CYS A 15 -8.07 -36.86 2.28
C CYS A 15 -9.34 -36.04 2.04
N MET A 16 -9.40 -35.26 0.97
CA MET A 16 -10.57 -34.46 0.61
C MET A 16 -11.82 -35.31 0.33
N LEU A 17 -11.63 -36.46 -0.31
CA LEU A 17 -12.73 -37.43 -0.60
C LEU A 17 -13.16 -38.21 0.62
N LEU A 18 -12.24 -38.50 1.57
CA LEU A 18 -12.55 -39.20 2.83
C LEU A 18 -13.29 -38.30 3.83
N SER A 19 -12.94 -37.07 3.92
CA SER A 19 -13.51 -36.09 4.88
C SER A 19 -13.70 -34.72 4.27
N PRO A 20 -14.67 -34.54 3.38
CA PRO A 20 -14.90 -33.25 2.69
C PRO A 20 -15.12 -32.08 3.66
N ARG A 21 -15.81 -32.32 4.78
CA ARG A 21 -16.08 -31.27 5.79
C ARG A 21 -14.83 -30.80 6.52
N GLU A 22 -13.90 -31.72 6.84
CA GLU A 22 -12.64 -31.36 7.49
C GLU A 22 -11.66 -30.68 6.52
N CYS A 23 -11.85 -30.84 5.21
CA CYS A 23 -11.03 -30.29 4.15
C CYS A 23 -11.69 -29.09 3.44
N ALA A 24 -12.83 -28.59 3.94
CA ALA A 24 -13.59 -27.51 3.30
C ALA A 24 -12.76 -26.21 3.12
N ASP A 25 -11.83 -25.92 4.06
CA ASP A 25 -10.98 -24.73 4.00
C ASP A 25 -9.77 -24.86 3.07
N ILE A 26 -9.61 -26.00 2.38
CA ILE A 26 -8.48 -26.24 1.48
C ILE A 26 -8.76 -25.60 0.12
N ALA A 27 -8.13 -24.45 -0.15
CA ALA A 27 -8.33 -23.64 -1.36
C ALA A 27 -7.48 -24.10 -2.57
N ILE A 28 -7.19 -25.40 -2.71
CA ILE A 28 -6.45 -25.94 -3.87
C ILE A 28 -7.37 -25.94 -5.10
N GLN A 29 -6.82 -25.50 -6.24
CA GLN A 29 -7.49 -25.45 -7.54
C GLN A 29 -6.80 -26.39 -8.54
N PRO A 30 -7.48 -26.84 -9.62
CA PRO A 30 -6.90 -27.76 -10.60
C PRO A 30 -5.54 -27.32 -11.17
N PRO A 31 -5.28 -26.02 -11.50
CA PRO A 31 -3.98 -25.56 -12.01
C PRO A 31 -2.83 -25.73 -11.00
N HIS A 32 -3.13 -25.89 -9.71
CA HIS A 32 -2.09 -26.07 -8.69
C HIS A 32 -1.46 -27.48 -8.76
N LEU A 33 -2.16 -28.45 -9.36
CA LEU A 33 -1.74 -29.84 -9.47
C LEU A 33 -0.88 -30.05 -10.73
N LEU A 34 0.09 -30.95 -10.62
CA LEU A 34 0.94 -31.39 -11.71
C LEU A 34 0.32 -32.57 -12.47
N GLY A 35 -0.34 -33.47 -11.74
CA GLY A 35 -0.98 -34.66 -12.30
C GLY A 35 -2.31 -34.32 -12.98
N GLU A 36 -2.42 -34.55 -14.29
CA GLU A 36 -3.64 -34.23 -15.05
C GLU A 36 -4.86 -34.99 -14.51
N ALA A 37 -4.75 -36.31 -14.23
CA ALA A 37 -5.82 -37.10 -13.66
C ALA A 37 -6.27 -36.60 -12.26
N ASN A 38 -5.33 -36.11 -11.45
CA ASN A 38 -5.60 -35.47 -10.18
C ASN A 38 -6.32 -34.10 -10.39
N ALA A 39 -5.87 -33.30 -11.37
CA ALA A 39 -6.50 -32.03 -11.69
C ALA A 39 -7.95 -32.21 -12.17
N ASP A 40 -8.21 -33.23 -13.02
CA ASP A 40 -9.55 -33.56 -13.49
C ASP A 40 -10.47 -34.02 -12.34
N THR A 41 -9.92 -34.83 -11.45
CA THR A 41 -10.65 -35.29 -10.25
C THR A 41 -11.01 -34.10 -9.35
N LEU A 42 -10.08 -33.18 -9.13
CA LEU A 42 -10.35 -31.96 -8.36
C LEU A 42 -11.36 -31.04 -9.05
N ARG A 43 -11.31 -30.94 -10.39
CA ARG A 43 -12.28 -30.16 -11.17
C ARG A 43 -13.69 -30.68 -10.98
N ALA A 44 -13.89 -32.00 -11.04
CA ALA A 44 -15.17 -32.65 -10.78
C ALA A 44 -15.62 -32.45 -9.32
N TYR A 45 -14.69 -32.58 -8.36
CA TYR A 45 -14.95 -32.31 -6.94
C TYR A 45 -15.49 -30.87 -6.73
N ARG A 46 -14.82 -29.88 -7.29
CA ARG A 46 -15.24 -28.47 -7.18
C ARG A 46 -16.57 -28.17 -7.88
N ALA A 47 -16.86 -28.85 -8.98
CA ALA A 47 -18.14 -28.72 -9.65
C ALA A 47 -19.30 -29.30 -8.81
N MET A 48 -19.12 -30.45 -8.15
CA MET A 48 -20.10 -31.01 -7.22
C MET A 48 -20.29 -30.14 -5.98
N GLU A 49 -19.19 -29.61 -5.44
CA GLU A 49 -19.23 -28.66 -4.31
C GLU A 49 -20.07 -27.43 -4.63
N ALA A 50 -19.84 -26.84 -5.80
CA ALA A 50 -20.60 -25.68 -6.28
C ALA A 50 -22.09 -25.98 -6.53
N ALA A 51 -22.40 -27.24 -6.91
CA ALA A 51 -23.78 -27.70 -7.08
C ALA A 51 -24.48 -28.09 -5.76
N GLY A 52 -23.74 -28.12 -4.63
CA GLY A 52 -24.23 -28.51 -3.32
C GLY A 52 -24.54 -30.02 -3.23
N GLU A 53 -23.93 -30.87 -4.09
CA GLU A 53 -24.08 -32.29 -4.08
C GLU A 53 -23.23 -32.92 -2.96
N ALA A 54 -23.66 -34.04 -2.42
CA ALA A 54 -22.89 -34.83 -1.43
C ALA A 54 -21.65 -35.43 -2.11
N ILE A 55 -20.48 -35.21 -1.53
CA ILE A 55 -19.19 -35.61 -2.10
C ILE A 55 -18.59 -36.73 -1.27
N ASP A 56 -18.34 -37.85 -1.94
CA ASP A 56 -17.45 -38.93 -1.55
C ASP A 56 -16.86 -39.58 -2.79
N ALA A 57 -16.00 -40.57 -2.62
CA ALA A 57 -15.31 -41.24 -3.72
C ALA A 57 -16.25 -41.92 -4.73
N MET A 58 -17.40 -42.44 -4.28
CA MET A 58 -18.37 -43.14 -5.12
C MET A 58 -19.30 -42.16 -5.82
N THR A 59 -19.84 -41.18 -5.10
CA THR A 59 -20.70 -40.14 -5.67
C THR A 59 -19.96 -39.32 -6.72
N LEU A 60 -18.67 -39.03 -6.50
CA LEU A 60 -17.81 -38.37 -7.48
C LEU A 60 -17.65 -39.24 -8.75
N ALA A 61 -17.41 -40.55 -8.61
CA ALA A 61 -17.29 -41.45 -9.75
C ALA A 61 -18.59 -41.50 -10.57
N GLU A 62 -19.75 -41.62 -9.89
CA GLU A 62 -21.06 -41.58 -10.54
C GLU A 62 -21.34 -40.25 -11.25
N TRP A 63 -20.96 -39.13 -10.63
CA TRP A 63 -21.08 -37.80 -11.22
C TRP A 63 -20.27 -37.68 -12.51
N ARG A 64 -19.01 -38.11 -12.51
CA ARG A 64 -18.11 -38.10 -13.68
C ARG A 64 -18.66 -38.96 -14.81
N GLN A 65 -19.18 -40.18 -14.50
CA GLN A 65 -19.82 -41.03 -15.50
C GLN A 65 -21.09 -40.38 -16.10
N ARG A 66 -21.92 -39.75 -15.29
CA ARG A 66 -23.10 -38.98 -15.79
C ARG A 66 -22.72 -37.85 -16.72
N HIS A 67 -21.50 -37.30 -16.58
CA HIS A 67 -20.97 -36.23 -17.45
C HIS A 67 -20.11 -36.76 -18.59
N GLY A 68 -20.19 -38.05 -18.93
CA GLY A 68 -19.65 -38.63 -20.16
C GLY A 68 -18.25 -39.18 -20.06
N GLU A 69 -17.65 -39.28 -18.85
CA GLU A 69 -16.38 -39.94 -18.69
C GLU A 69 -16.51 -41.46 -18.67
N ASP A 70 -15.49 -42.17 -19.19
CA ASP A 70 -15.42 -43.60 -19.10
C ASP A 70 -15.25 -44.08 -17.64
N ARG A 71 -15.64 -45.33 -17.38
CA ARG A 71 -15.63 -45.89 -16.03
C ARG A 71 -14.24 -45.87 -15.37
N GLN A 72 -13.19 -46.12 -16.13
CA GLN A 72 -11.83 -46.19 -15.60
C GLN A 72 -11.36 -44.82 -15.14
N THR A 73 -11.54 -43.79 -15.95
CA THR A 73 -11.23 -42.41 -15.63
C THR A 73 -12.08 -41.87 -14.47
N ALA A 74 -13.38 -42.15 -14.47
CA ALA A 74 -14.28 -41.75 -13.40
C ALA A 74 -13.92 -42.33 -12.03
N MET A 75 -13.43 -43.58 -12.00
CA MET A 75 -13.05 -44.29 -10.76
C MET A 75 -11.69 -43.81 -10.18
N HIS A 76 -10.98 -42.86 -10.80
CA HIS A 76 -9.68 -42.41 -10.30
C HIS A 76 -9.74 -41.95 -8.84
N GLY A 77 -10.73 -41.14 -8.46
CA GLY A 77 -10.92 -40.70 -7.07
C GLY A 77 -11.11 -41.85 -6.08
N ALA A 78 -11.85 -42.88 -6.47
CA ALA A 78 -12.04 -44.07 -5.64
C ALA A 78 -10.74 -44.88 -5.50
N SER A 79 -9.92 -45.01 -6.55
CA SER A 79 -8.61 -45.65 -6.44
C SER A 79 -7.67 -44.91 -5.50
N LEU A 80 -7.68 -43.56 -5.51
CA LEU A 80 -6.88 -42.75 -4.60
C LEU A 80 -7.23 -43.08 -3.12
N VAL A 81 -8.51 -43.15 -2.80
CA VAL A 81 -8.97 -43.49 -1.44
C VAL A 81 -8.57 -44.93 -1.05
N ALA A 82 -8.58 -45.87 -2.01
CA ALA A 82 -8.18 -47.25 -1.76
C ALA A 82 -6.66 -47.41 -1.57
N ASP A 83 -5.86 -46.66 -2.31
CA ASP A 83 -4.41 -46.76 -2.32
C ASP A 83 -3.73 -45.98 -1.18
N TYR A 84 -4.39 -44.96 -0.64
CA TYR A 84 -3.83 -44.12 0.41
C TYR A 84 -4.59 -44.24 1.72
N TYR A 85 -4.01 -44.94 2.69
CA TYR A 85 -4.52 -45.01 4.06
C TYR A 85 -3.98 -43.81 4.86
N LEU A 86 -4.73 -42.70 4.87
CA LEU A 86 -4.27 -41.42 5.39
C LEU A 86 -5.24 -40.83 6.42
N ALA A 87 -4.68 -40.09 7.38
CA ALA A 87 -5.47 -39.29 8.30
C ALA A 87 -5.83 -37.94 7.63
N PRO A 88 -7.12 -37.57 7.49
CA PRO A 88 -7.54 -36.27 6.91
C PRO A 88 -6.92 -35.06 7.60
N ALA A 89 -6.58 -35.15 8.89
CA ALA A 89 -5.85 -34.14 9.64
C ALA A 89 -4.51 -33.72 9.01
N ASN A 90 -3.93 -34.52 8.11
CA ASN A 90 -2.70 -34.20 7.39
C ASN A 90 -2.95 -33.39 6.08
N ALA A 91 -4.19 -33.28 5.64
CA ALA A 91 -4.54 -32.57 4.40
C ALA A 91 -3.98 -31.14 4.30
N PRO A 92 -3.99 -30.31 5.37
CA PRO A 92 -3.36 -28.97 5.31
C PRO A 92 -1.86 -29.00 5.05
N ALA A 93 -1.14 -30.03 5.51
CA ALA A 93 0.29 -30.20 5.25
C ALA A 93 0.55 -30.57 3.77
N TYR A 94 -0.26 -31.47 3.21
CA TYR A 94 -0.20 -31.82 1.80
C TYR A 94 -0.56 -30.64 0.91
N ALA A 95 -1.61 -29.88 1.26
CA ALA A 95 -2.00 -28.67 0.53
C ALA A 95 -0.87 -27.64 0.49
N ARG A 96 -0.19 -27.39 1.62
CA ARG A 96 0.98 -26.49 1.64
C ARG A 96 2.10 -26.99 0.72
N ALA A 97 2.41 -28.27 0.70
CA ALA A 97 3.44 -28.83 -0.15
C ALA A 97 3.10 -28.69 -1.65
N VAL A 98 1.83 -28.93 -2.02
CA VAL A 98 1.33 -28.73 -3.39
C VAL A 98 1.44 -27.27 -3.79
N MET A 99 1.00 -26.34 -2.96
CA MET A 99 1.09 -24.90 -3.24
C MET A 99 2.53 -24.43 -3.36
N GLN A 100 3.42 -24.89 -2.51
CA GLN A 100 4.84 -24.57 -2.60
C GLN A 100 5.45 -25.05 -3.93
N ALA A 101 5.13 -26.27 -4.34
CA ALA A 101 5.61 -26.83 -5.60
C ALA A 101 5.04 -26.10 -6.81
N TRP A 102 3.76 -25.73 -6.78
CA TRP A 102 3.13 -24.92 -7.81
C TRP A 102 3.80 -23.55 -7.95
N ARG A 103 4.04 -22.85 -6.83
CA ARG A 103 4.75 -21.56 -6.83
C ARG A 103 6.14 -21.66 -7.44
N MET A 104 6.88 -22.72 -7.12
CA MET A 104 8.20 -22.94 -7.70
C MET A 104 8.11 -23.16 -9.22
N ARG A 105 7.08 -23.85 -9.71
CA ARG A 105 6.84 -24.00 -11.15
C ARG A 105 6.51 -22.65 -11.78
N GLN A 106 5.60 -21.89 -11.21
CA GLN A 106 5.24 -20.55 -11.72
C GLN A 106 6.45 -19.61 -11.72
N ALA A 107 7.26 -19.63 -10.68
CA ALA A 107 8.49 -18.83 -10.64
C ALA A 107 9.50 -19.25 -11.73
N ALA A 108 9.62 -20.56 -12.02
CA ALA A 108 10.45 -21.06 -13.10
C ALA A 108 9.94 -20.65 -14.49
N GLU A 109 8.62 -20.72 -14.73
CA GLU A 109 7.97 -20.25 -15.96
C GLU A 109 8.18 -18.75 -16.17
N ILE A 110 8.04 -17.95 -15.11
CA ILE A 110 8.32 -16.51 -15.16
C ILE A 110 9.81 -16.26 -15.46
N GLY A 111 10.70 -17.06 -14.88
CA GLY A 111 12.14 -17.00 -15.18
C GLY A 111 12.46 -17.29 -16.63
N LEU A 112 11.80 -18.27 -17.25
CA LEU A 112 11.93 -18.56 -18.68
C LEU A 112 11.38 -17.41 -19.54
N ALA A 113 10.20 -16.88 -19.20
CA ALA A 113 9.63 -15.73 -19.88
C ALA A 113 10.55 -14.49 -19.84
N LEU A 114 11.24 -14.28 -18.71
CA LEU A 114 12.26 -13.23 -18.58
C LEU A 114 13.49 -13.46 -19.46
N GLN A 115 13.90 -14.72 -19.67
CA GLN A 115 15.01 -15.06 -20.58
C GLN A 115 14.65 -14.85 -22.04
N GLU A 116 13.39 -15.05 -22.40
CA GLU A 116 12.86 -14.91 -23.77
C GLU A 116 12.39 -13.50 -24.08
N ALA A 117 12.27 -12.63 -23.06
CA ALA A 117 11.82 -11.24 -23.21
C ALA A 117 12.71 -10.46 -24.17
N ARG A 118 12.10 -9.78 -25.14
CA ARG A 118 12.79 -8.95 -26.15
C ARG A 118 12.46 -7.48 -26.01
N GLU A 119 11.30 -7.17 -25.44
CA GLU A 119 10.80 -5.81 -25.25
C GLU A 119 10.66 -5.49 -23.75
N PRO A 120 10.76 -4.21 -23.35
CA PRO A 120 10.58 -3.80 -21.96
C PRO A 120 9.23 -4.21 -21.37
N GLU A 121 8.18 -4.26 -22.19
CA GLU A 121 6.83 -4.66 -21.81
C GLU A 121 6.77 -6.12 -21.36
N ASP A 122 7.54 -7.02 -22.01
CA ASP A 122 7.63 -8.44 -21.64
C ASP A 122 8.22 -8.58 -20.23
N VAL A 123 9.26 -7.79 -19.94
CA VAL A 123 9.90 -7.76 -18.61
C VAL A 123 8.92 -7.23 -17.55
N ASP A 124 8.21 -6.15 -17.86
CA ASP A 124 7.22 -5.57 -16.93
C ASP A 124 6.07 -6.55 -16.65
N ALA A 125 5.61 -7.30 -17.65
CA ALA A 125 4.60 -8.33 -17.49
C ALA A 125 5.08 -9.48 -16.60
N ALA A 126 6.29 -9.97 -16.81
CA ALA A 126 6.87 -11.05 -16.00
C ALA A 126 7.09 -10.61 -14.53
N VAL A 127 7.57 -9.38 -14.31
CA VAL A 127 7.71 -8.81 -12.96
C VAL A 127 6.35 -8.66 -12.27
N THR A 128 5.32 -8.24 -13.01
CA THR A 128 3.96 -8.14 -12.46
C THR A 128 3.44 -9.50 -12.02
N ARG A 129 3.57 -10.54 -12.85
CA ARG A 129 3.18 -11.92 -12.48
C ARG A 129 3.95 -12.45 -11.26
N LEU A 130 5.24 -12.13 -11.13
CA LEU A 130 6.04 -12.53 -9.96
C LEU A 130 5.54 -11.84 -8.68
N LEU A 131 5.15 -10.58 -8.76
CA LEU A 131 4.58 -9.84 -7.62
C LEU A 131 3.20 -10.36 -7.24
N GLU A 132 2.35 -10.73 -8.20
CA GLU A 132 1.05 -11.36 -7.97
C GLU A 132 1.20 -12.71 -7.29
N LEU A 133 2.15 -13.56 -7.73
CA LEU A 133 2.44 -14.84 -7.11
C LEU A 133 2.82 -14.73 -5.61
N HIS A 134 3.46 -13.62 -5.23
CA HIS A 134 3.76 -13.30 -3.83
C HIS A 134 2.53 -12.77 -3.06
N ALA A 135 1.61 -12.07 -3.74
CA ALA A 135 0.42 -11.50 -3.12
C ALA A 135 -0.63 -12.56 -2.76
N GLU A 136 -0.71 -13.66 -3.51
CA GLU A 136 -1.62 -14.79 -3.25
C GLU A 136 -1.34 -15.51 -1.91
N ASP A 137 -0.21 -15.22 -1.26
CA ASP A 137 0.16 -15.83 0.03
C ASP A 137 -0.56 -15.23 1.24
N ARG A 138 -1.35 -14.16 1.05
CA ARG A 138 -2.05 -13.49 2.15
C ARG A 138 -3.34 -14.22 2.48
N ARG A 139 -3.40 -14.81 3.67
CA ARG A 139 -4.66 -15.23 4.26
C ARG A 139 -5.48 -13.99 4.60
N TYR A 140 -6.64 -13.86 3.96
CA TYR A 140 -7.62 -12.80 4.27
C TYR A 140 -8.61 -13.23 5.36
N GLU A 141 -8.65 -14.53 5.70
CA GLU A 141 -9.51 -15.11 6.71
C GLU A 141 -8.70 -15.45 7.96
N HIS A 142 -9.17 -14.98 9.09
CA HIS A 142 -8.54 -15.19 10.39
C HIS A 142 -9.58 -15.67 11.39
N THR A 143 -9.24 -16.64 12.19
CA THR A 143 -10.03 -17.05 13.33
C THR A 143 -9.98 -16.00 14.43
N SER A 144 -10.98 -15.98 15.33
CA SER A 144 -10.95 -15.11 16.50
C SER A 144 -9.70 -15.34 17.37
N ALA A 145 -9.22 -16.58 17.46
CA ALA A 145 -8.00 -16.91 18.21
C ALA A 145 -6.75 -16.27 17.59
N GLU A 146 -6.58 -16.36 16.27
CA GLU A 146 -5.48 -15.72 15.54
C GLU A 146 -5.54 -14.19 15.68
N THR A 147 -6.76 -13.62 15.53
CA THR A 147 -6.97 -12.18 15.71
C THR A 147 -6.59 -11.72 17.11
N MET A 148 -7.00 -12.46 18.16
CA MET A 148 -6.67 -12.09 19.55
C MET A 148 -5.18 -12.28 19.85
N SER A 149 -4.52 -13.26 19.25
CA SER A 149 -3.07 -13.42 19.36
C SER A 149 -2.32 -12.24 18.73
N ALA A 150 -2.78 -11.75 17.57
CA ALA A 150 -2.22 -10.56 16.94
C ALA A 150 -2.43 -9.30 17.82
N VAL A 151 -3.64 -9.10 18.36
CA VAL A 151 -3.94 -7.99 19.29
C VAL A 151 -3.05 -8.05 20.53
N GLN A 152 -2.84 -9.25 21.10
CA GLN A 152 -1.96 -9.41 22.26
C GLN A 152 -0.50 -9.03 21.92
N ALA A 153 -0.01 -9.45 20.75
CA ALA A 153 1.34 -9.08 20.28
C ALA A 153 1.48 -7.56 20.12
N GLU A 154 0.48 -6.89 19.52
CA GLU A 154 0.46 -5.43 19.36
C GLU A 154 0.46 -4.71 20.73
N LEU A 155 -0.35 -5.18 21.70
CA LEU A 155 -0.39 -4.61 23.03
C LEU A 155 0.95 -4.77 23.76
N LEU A 156 1.59 -5.92 23.68
CA LEU A 156 2.90 -6.15 24.27
C LEU A 156 3.95 -5.23 23.64
N GLN A 157 3.96 -5.12 22.30
CA GLN A 157 4.83 -4.21 21.58
C GLN A 157 4.59 -2.74 21.96
N ALA A 158 3.33 -2.34 22.16
CA ALA A 158 2.99 -0.99 22.61
C ALA A 158 3.53 -0.71 24.03
N VAL A 159 3.48 -1.69 24.92
CA VAL A 159 4.05 -1.59 26.28
C VAL A 159 5.58 -1.46 26.22
N GLU A 160 6.25 -2.27 25.42
CA GLU A 160 7.71 -2.21 25.22
C GLU A 160 8.14 -0.88 24.60
N ASN A 161 7.36 -0.36 23.66
CA ASN A 161 7.58 0.92 23.00
C ASN A 161 6.97 2.11 23.75
N ARG A 162 6.63 1.98 25.02
CA ARG A 162 6.02 3.06 25.81
C ARG A 162 6.85 4.34 25.73
N GLY A 163 6.20 5.43 25.30
CA GLY A 163 6.85 6.73 25.10
C GLY A 163 7.50 6.91 23.71
N ARG A 164 7.44 5.90 22.84
CA ARG A 164 7.82 6.04 21.43
C ARG A 164 6.58 6.25 20.57
N LEU A 165 6.76 6.94 19.45
CA LEU A 165 5.70 7.16 18.48
C LEU A 165 5.34 5.83 17.78
N PRO A 166 4.06 5.39 17.79
CA PRO A 166 3.68 4.12 17.16
C PRO A 166 3.77 4.14 15.63
N GLY A 167 3.51 5.29 15.00
CA GLY A 167 3.59 5.49 13.56
C GLY A 167 4.90 6.13 13.08
N VAL A 168 5.02 6.35 11.77
CA VAL A 168 6.12 7.13 11.19
C VAL A 168 5.93 8.60 11.57
N THR A 169 6.98 9.23 12.07
CA THR A 169 6.92 10.63 12.52
C THR A 169 6.63 11.59 11.38
N THR A 170 5.84 12.61 11.66
CA THR A 170 5.61 13.77 10.79
C THR A 170 6.69 14.84 10.96
N GLY A 171 7.49 14.77 12.03
CA GLY A 171 8.47 15.79 12.40
C GLY A 171 7.88 17.01 13.10
N LEU A 172 6.57 16.99 13.35
CA LEU A 172 5.83 18.02 14.06
C LEU A 172 5.27 17.39 15.34
N HIS A 173 5.82 17.79 16.49
CA HIS A 173 5.49 17.18 17.79
C HIS A 173 3.99 17.20 18.08
N ASP A 174 3.32 18.35 17.89
CA ASP A 174 1.90 18.48 18.17
C ASP A 174 1.03 17.66 17.20
N LEU A 175 1.48 17.50 15.94
CA LEU A 175 0.82 16.65 14.96
C LEU A 175 1.00 15.18 15.30
N ASP A 176 2.22 14.78 15.62
CA ASP A 176 2.53 13.41 16.07
C ASP A 176 1.76 13.04 17.34
N ALA A 177 1.68 13.94 18.32
CA ALA A 177 0.87 13.73 19.53
C ALA A 177 -0.62 13.55 19.24
N LYS A 178 -1.15 14.25 18.19
CA LYS A 178 -2.56 14.17 17.80
C LYS A 178 -2.88 12.94 16.97
N LEU A 179 -1.98 12.55 16.05
CA LEU A 179 -2.20 11.44 15.13
C LEU A 179 -1.64 10.11 15.63
N GLY A 180 -0.68 10.10 16.56
CA GLY A 180 0.14 8.92 16.87
C GLY A 180 1.19 8.63 15.80
N GLY A 181 1.51 9.61 14.94
CA GLY A 181 2.29 9.45 13.71
C GLY A 181 1.47 8.94 12.54
N LEU A 182 2.13 8.57 11.46
CA LEU A 182 1.49 7.98 10.27
C LEU A 182 1.42 6.46 10.45
N HIS A 183 0.21 5.93 10.59
CA HIS A 183 -0.01 4.50 10.87
C HIS A 183 0.05 3.65 9.62
N ALA A 184 0.58 2.43 9.75
CA ALA A 184 0.56 1.44 8.68
C ALA A 184 -0.85 1.23 8.13
N SER A 185 -0.97 0.99 6.82
CA SER A 185 -2.23 0.77 6.11
C SER A 185 -3.16 1.99 5.99
N ASP A 186 -2.78 3.15 6.53
CA ASP A 186 -3.60 4.36 6.45
C ASP A 186 -3.39 5.12 5.13
N LEU A 187 -4.48 5.72 4.66
CA LEU A 187 -4.47 6.77 3.67
C LEU A 187 -4.69 8.12 4.35
N VAL A 188 -3.65 8.95 4.35
CA VAL A 188 -3.68 10.32 4.85
C VAL A 188 -3.81 11.27 3.66
N VAL A 189 -4.87 12.06 3.62
CA VAL A 189 -5.05 13.06 2.55
C VAL A 189 -4.75 14.44 3.08
N VAL A 190 -3.84 15.16 2.42
CA VAL A 190 -3.50 16.54 2.77
C VAL A 190 -4.07 17.49 1.73
N GLY A 191 -5.06 18.26 2.13
CA GLY A 191 -5.76 19.22 1.29
C GLY A 191 -5.27 20.65 1.49
N ALA A 192 -5.08 21.38 0.38
CA ALA A 192 -4.81 22.80 0.43
C ALA A 192 -5.20 23.50 -0.88
N ARG A 193 -5.44 24.81 -0.80
CA ARG A 193 -5.49 25.68 -1.98
C ARG A 193 -4.12 25.78 -2.65
N ALA A 194 -4.13 26.13 -3.94
CA ALA A 194 -2.89 26.43 -4.64
C ALA A 194 -2.08 27.50 -3.87
N ALA A 195 -0.75 27.40 -3.90
CA ALA A 195 0.19 28.29 -3.22
C ALA A 195 0.14 28.34 -1.67
N MET A 196 -0.70 27.54 -1.02
CA MET A 196 -0.73 27.41 0.46
C MET A 196 0.47 26.65 1.05
N GLY A 197 1.37 26.09 0.23
CA GLY A 197 2.53 25.38 0.71
C GLY A 197 2.35 23.86 0.79
N LYS A 198 1.38 23.28 0.10
CA LYS A 198 1.06 21.84 0.11
C LYS A 198 2.28 20.94 -0.16
N THR A 199 2.98 21.17 -1.28
CA THR A 199 4.22 20.43 -1.63
C THR A 199 5.34 20.67 -0.62
N ALA A 200 5.45 21.91 -0.08
CA ALA A 200 6.42 22.22 0.96
C ALA A 200 6.13 21.44 2.25
N PHE A 201 4.86 21.41 2.67
CA PHE A 201 4.45 20.59 3.83
C PHE A 201 4.79 19.11 3.63
N LEU A 202 4.47 18.53 2.47
CA LEU A 202 4.85 17.15 2.14
C LEU A 202 6.36 16.94 2.26
N LEU A 203 7.19 17.84 1.73
CA LEU A 203 8.65 17.72 1.81
C LEU A 203 9.18 17.82 3.25
N ASN A 204 8.53 18.57 4.13
CA ASN A 204 8.87 18.56 5.56
C ASN A 204 8.59 17.18 6.19
N LEU A 205 7.46 16.53 5.85
CA LEU A 205 7.16 15.16 6.30
C LEU A 205 8.15 14.14 5.74
N VAL A 206 8.50 14.25 4.45
CA VAL A 206 9.53 13.42 3.79
C VAL A 206 10.87 13.54 4.52
N ASP A 207 11.30 14.78 4.79
CA ASP A 207 12.57 15.05 5.47
C ASP A 207 12.61 14.48 6.89
N ALA A 208 11.53 14.65 7.64
CA ALA A 208 11.40 14.15 9.00
C ALA A 208 11.43 12.62 9.04
N ALA A 209 10.63 11.97 8.21
CA ALA A 209 10.57 10.50 8.13
C ALA A 209 11.94 9.91 7.73
N ALA A 210 12.59 10.48 6.70
CA ALA A 210 13.89 10.03 6.25
C ALA A 210 15.01 10.27 7.29
N SER A 211 14.95 11.41 8.00
CA SER A 211 15.90 11.74 9.09
C SER A 211 15.74 10.83 10.30
N ALA A 212 14.53 10.30 10.53
CA ALA A 212 14.25 9.27 11.53
C ALA A 212 14.70 7.85 11.09
N GLY A 213 15.31 7.71 9.88
CA GLY A 213 15.80 6.45 9.35
C GLY A 213 14.77 5.59 8.63
N HIS A 214 13.55 6.11 8.41
CA HIS A 214 12.55 5.38 7.64
C HIS A 214 12.82 5.46 6.13
N VAL A 215 12.62 4.35 5.43
CA VAL A 215 12.67 4.33 3.96
C VAL A 215 11.43 5.00 3.40
N VAL A 216 11.64 6.06 2.64
CA VAL A 216 10.60 6.95 2.10
C VAL A 216 10.50 6.82 0.60
N GLY A 217 9.28 6.65 0.07
CA GLY A 217 8.96 6.75 -1.35
C GLY A 217 8.28 8.08 -1.65
N VAL A 218 8.66 8.75 -2.73
CA VAL A 218 8.03 9.99 -3.19
C VAL A 218 7.65 9.85 -4.67
N ILE A 219 6.37 10.01 -4.95
CA ILE A 219 5.80 10.04 -6.31
C ILE A 219 5.46 11.49 -6.64
N SER A 220 6.16 12.08 -7.60
CA SER A 220 5.84 13.41 -8.10
C SER A 220 5.14 13.31 -9.46
N ALA A 221 3.85 13.65 -9.50
CA ALA A 221 3.04 13.64 -10.72
C ALA A 221 2.92 15.03 -11.37
N GLU A 222 3.42 16.07 -10.71
CA GLU A 222 3.31 17.45 -11.18
C GLU A 222 4.67 18.11 -11.45
N GLN A 223 5.61 17.96 -10.52
CA GLN A 223 6.87 18.69 -10.55
C GLN A 223 8.04 17.76 -10.84
N PRO A 224 9.02 18.21 -11.67
CA PRO A 224 10.25 17.46 -11.88
C PRO A 224 11.01 17.23 -10.55
N MET A 225 11.63 16.09 -10.43
CA MET A 225 12.39 15.67 -9.24
C MET A 225 13.47 16.69 -8.84
N ALA A 226 14.14 17.33 -9.81
CA ALA A 226 15.13 18.35 -9.54
C ALA A 226 14.54 19.56 -8.77
N GLN A 227 13.29 19.94 -9.06
CA GLN A 227 12.62 21.04 -8.35
C GLN A 227 12.24 20.62 -6.91
N MET A 228 11.80 19.38 -6.73
CA MET A 228 11.53 18.82 -5.41
C MET A 228 12.83 18.76 -4.59
N GLY A 229 13.91 18.29 -5.20
CA GLY A 229 15.25 18.26 -4.59
C GLY A 229 15.76 19.64 -4.18
N GLN A 230 15.63 20.66 -5.05
CA GLN A 230 16.00 22.04 -4.70
C GLN A 230 15.24 22.58 -3.47
N ARG A 231 13.94 22.27 -3.38
CA ARG A 231 13.14 22.68 -2.20
C ARG A 231 13.61 21.96 -0.93
N LEU A 232 13.95 20.67 -1.05
CA LEU A 232 14.47 19.91 0.08
C LEU A 232 15.86 20.42 0.53
N VAL A 233 16.71 20.84 -0.42
CA VAL A 233 17.98 21.52 -0.13
C VAL A 233 17.73 22.82 0.58
N GLY A 234 16.78 23.65 0.10
CA GLY A 234 16.39 24.92 0.74
C GLY A 234 15.91 24.72 2.17
N LEU A 235 15.06 23.72 2.37
CA LEU A 235 14.54 23.32 3.68
C LEU A 235 15.68 22.96 4.65
N ARG A 236 16.65 22.11 4.24
CA ARG A 236 17.75 21.66 5.10
C ARG A 236 18.83 22.71 5.31
N SER A 237 19.22 23.42 4.24
CA SER A 237 20.29 24.42 4.31
C SER A 237 19.87 25.75 4.95
N GLY A 238 18.54 26.00 5.00
CA GLY A 238 17.99 27.29 5.40
C GLY A 238 18.22 28.39 4.37
N GLN A 239 18.48 28.03 3.10
CA GLN A 239 18.66 28.99 2.01
C GLN A 239 17.39 29.16 1.21
N SER A 240 17.20 30.39 0.71
CA SER A 240 16.04 30.71 -0.14
C SER A 240 16.07 29.89 -1.43
N VAL A 241 14.95 29.21 -1.74
CA VAL A 241 14.79 28.48 -3.00
C VAL A 241 14.86 29.44 -4.20
N ALA A 242 14.40 30.68 -4.03
CA ALA A 242 14.48 31.70 -5.08
C ALA A 242 15.95 32.09 -5.36
N SER A 243 16.74 32.32 -4.31
CA SER A 243 18.18 32.64 -4.44
C SER A 243 18.97 31.49 -5.06
N MET A 244 18.64 30.25 -4.72
CA MET A 244 19.26 29.08 -5.37
C MET A 244 18.93 28.99 -6.87
N ARG A 245 17.72 29.39 -7.27
CA ARG A 245 17.32 29.41 -8.69
C ARG A 245 17.96 30.54 -9.49
N SER A 246 18.10 31.74 -8.91
CA SER A 246 18.71 32.88 -9.56
C SER A 246 20.24 32.81 -9.56
N GLY A 247 20.83 31.92 -8.74
CA GLY A 247 22.27 31.90 -8.50
C GLY A 247 22.78 33.01 -7.57
N ASP A 248 21.86 33.78 -6.99
CA ASP A 248 22.19 34.88 -6.04
C ASP A 248 22.36 34.28 -4.64
N LEU A 249 23.53 33.65 -4.43
CA LEU A 249 23.90 33.00 -3.20
C LEU A 249 25.20 33.58 -2.66
N PRO A 250 25.23 34.01 -1.38
CA PRO A 250 26.47 34.46 -0.75
C PRO A 250 27.43 33.25 -0.60
N GLU A 251 28.73 33.55 -0.63
CA GLU A 251 29.78 32.51 -0.57
C GLU A 251 29.65 31.64 0.69
N GLU A 252 29.24 32.23 1.79
CA GLU A 252 29.03 31.57 3.09
C GLU A 252 27.85 30.61 3.11
N ALA A 253 26.98 30.64 2.09
CA ALA A 253 25.85 29.71 1.96
C ALA A 253 26.27 28.32 1.47
N TRP A 254 27.36 28.26 0.66
CA TRP A 254 27.79 27.04 -0.01
C TRP A 254 28.12 25.86 0.92
N PRO A 255 28.81 26.03 2.06
CA PRO A 255 29.02 24.91 2.99
C PRO A 255 27.69 24.27 3.44
N ARG A 256 26.70 25.07 3.85
CA ARG A 256 25.38 24.57 4.28
C ARG A 256 24.61 23.89 3.16
N ILE A 257 24.71 24.42 1.94
CA ILE A 257 24.08 23.80 0.75
C ILE A 257 24.74 22.45 0.46
N THR A 258 26.05 22.38 0.48
CA THR A 258 26.81 21.16 0.23
C THR A 258 26.53 20.08 1.28
N ASP A 259 26.47 20.47 2.54
CA ASP A 259 26.08 19.56 3.63
C ASP A 259 24.65 19.03 3.47
N ALA A 260 23.70 19.91 3.10
CA ALA A 260 22.33 19.54 2.82
C ALA A 260 22.24 18.55 1.66
N ILE A 261 22.91 18.82 0.54
CA ILE A 261 22.96 17.92 -0.63
C ILE A 261 23.56 16.56 -0.23
N THR A 262 24.68 16.56 0.49
CA THR A 262 25.34 15.32 0.93
C THR A 262 24.44 14.51 1.87
N GLY A 263 23.77 15.18 2.81
CA GLY A 263 22.83 14.55 3.74
C GLY A 263 21.61 13.98 3.03
N ILE A 264 21.05 14.69 2.04
CA ILE A 264 19.91 14.22 1.25
C ILE A 264 20.32 13.03 0.36
N ALA A 265 21.51 13.09 -0.25
CA ALA A 265 22.02 12.01 -1.09
C ALA A 265 22.20 10.68 -0.34
N ARG A 266 22.44 10.73 0.98
CA ARG A 266 22.56 9.56 1.86
C ARG A 266 21.24 9.14 2.51
N ALA A 267 20.21 10.00 2.44
CA ALA A 267 18.92 9.71 3.04
C ALA A 267 18.20 8.60 2.29
N PRO A 268 17.45 7.72 2.98
CA PRO A 268 16.74 6.59 2.37
C PRO A 268 15.48 7.05 1.65
N ILE A 269 15.61 7.94 0.67
CA ILE A 269 14.50 8.51 -0.11
C ILE A 269 14.55 7.98 -1.54
N TRP A 270 13.45 7.42 -2.01
CA TRP A 270 13.27 6.92 -3.36
C TRP A 270 12.27 7.79 -4.12
N TRP A 271 12.62 8.18 -5.32
CA TRP A 271 11.85 9.11 -6.13
C TRP A 271 11.30 8.45 -7.39
N MET A 272 10.06 8.76 -7.73
CA MET A 272 9.48 8.52 -9.04
C MET A 272 9.01 9.86 -9.61
N ASP A 273 9.61 10.26 -10.72
CA ASP A 273 9.29 11.46 -11.50
C ASP A 273 8.63 11.01 -12.80
N ARG A 274 7.31 11.01 -12.80
CA ARG A 274 6.53 10.69 -13.98
C ARG A 274 5.27 11.53 -14.03
N ALA A 275 5.10 12.27 -15.12
CA ALA A 275 3.89 13.03 -15.35
C ALA A 275 2.69 12.07 -15.47
N SER A 276 1.67 12.29 -14.63
CA SER A 276 0.40 11.56 -14.64
C SER A 276 0.54 10.03 -14.59
N PRO A 277 1.22 9.44 -13.59
CA PRO A 277 1.30 7.99 -13.46
C PRO A 277 -0.08 7.40 -13.15
N SER A 278 -0.32 6.16 -13.55
CA SER A 278 -1.51 5.41 -13.13
C SER A 278 -1.35 4.84 -11.72
N ALA A 279 -2.47 4.53 -11.06
CA ALA A 279 -2.44 3.84 -9.76
C ALA A 279 -1.73 2.48 -9.84
N ALA A 280 -1.83 1.77 -10.97
CA ALA A 280 -1.14 0.50 -11.21
C ALA A 280 0.39 0.68 -11.29
N GLU A 281 0.89 1.74 -11.97
CA GLU A 281 2.31 2.05 -12.00
C GLU A 281 2.86 2.43 -10.63
N ILE A 282 2.10 3.20 -9.85
CA ILE A 282 2.45 3.53 -8.47
C ILE A 282 2.52 2.23 -7.64
N ALA A 283 1.54 1.35 -7.77
CA ALA A 283 1.52 0.09 -7.04
C ALA A 283 2.74 -0.78 -7.39
N ARG A 284 3.08 -0.90 -8.67
CA ARG A 284 4.25 -1.65 -9.12
C ARG A 284 5.55 -1.12 -8.50
N ILE A 285 5.76 0.20 -8.53
CA ILE A 285 6.99 0.78 -7.99
C ILE A 285 7.04 0.71 -6.46
N ALA A 286 5.90 0.93 -5.78
CA ALA A 286 5.81 0.85 -4.33
C ALA A 286 6.06 -0.57 -3.81
N ARG A 287 5.52 -1.62 -4.48
CA ARG A 287 5.84 -3.03 -4.19
C ARG A 287 7.32 -3.32 -4.34
N LYS A 288 7.94 -2.85 -5.45
CA LYS A 288 9.39 -2.96 -5.66
C LYS A 288 10.18 -2.30 -4.53
N TRP A 289 9.82 -1.08 -4.12
CA TRP A 289 10.48 -0.37 -3.04
C TRP A 289 10.26 -1.06 -1.67
N LYS A 290 9.06 -1.59 -1.43
CA LYS A 290 8.78 -2.37 -0.20
C LYS A 290 9.63 -3.62 -0.12
N LEU A 291 9.70 -4.39 -1.20
CA LEU A 291 10.44 -5.65 -1.26
C LEU A 291 11.96 -5.43 -1.20
N LYS A 292 12.47 -4.47 -2.00
CA LYS A 292 13.91 -4.29 -2.18
C LYS A 292 14.55 -3.42 -1.10
N HIS A 293 13.82 -2.44 -0.58
CA HIS A 293 14.37 -1.40 0.28
C HIS A 293 13.67 -1.29 1.64
N GLY A 294 12.55 -2.01 1.83
CA GLY A 294 11.80 -1.96 3.08
C GLY A 294 11.01 -0.67 3.26
N LEU A 295 10.33 -0.20 2.20
CA LEU A 295 9.50 1.02 2.21
C LEU A 295 8.64 1.12 3.49
N LYS A 296 8.68 2.27 4.17
CA LYS A 296 7.97 2.55 5.42
C LYS A 296 6.88 3.60 5.27
N VAL A 297 6.99 4.51 4.30
CA VAL A 297 5.98 5.53 4.01
C VAL A 297 6.05 5.93 2.54
N LEU A 298 4.89 6.18 1.92
CA LEU A 298 4.79 6.63 0.53
C LEU A 298 4.10 7.99 0.47
N PHE A 299 4.67 8.94 -0.27
CA PHE A 299 4.13 10.27 -0.51
C PHE A 299 3.76 10.44 -1.98
N ILE A 300 2.59 11.06 -2.27
CA ILE A 300 2.07 11.27 -3.64
C ILE A 300 1.68 12.74 -3.82
N ASP A 301 2.31 13.45 -4.75
CA ASP A 301 1.99 14.82 -5.12
C ASP A 301 1.52 14.86 -6.58
N TYR A 302 0.23 14.95 -6.88
CA TYR A 302 -1.01 14.86 -6.10
C TYR A 302 -2.07 13.99 -6.81
N ILE A 303 -3.09 13.55 -6.09
CA ILE A 303 -4.06 12.52 -6.54
C ILE A 303 -4.74 12.86 -7.87
N GLN A 304 -5.17 14.11 -8.07
CA GLN A 304 -5.92 14.51 -9.26
C GLN A 304 -5.08 14.54 -10.56
N ARG A 305 -3.77 14.32 -10.46
CA ARG A 305 -2.86 14.15 -11.61
C ARG A 305 -2.69 12.70 -12.04
N LEU A 306 -3.21 11.75 -11.26
CA LEU A 306 -3.12 10.35 -11.62
C LEU A 306 -3.96 10.06 -12.87
N SER A 307 -3.36 9.30 -13.80
CA SER A 307 -4.03 8.83 -15.00
C SER A 307 -4.80 7.52 -14.74
N GLY A 308 -5.60 7.11 -15.71
CA GLY A 308 -6.43 5.91 -15.58
C GLY A 308 -7.60 6.14 -14.61
N GLY A 309 -7.97 5.09 -13.91
CA GLY A 309 -9.18 5.07 -13.10
C GLY A 309 -10.40 4.70 -13.93
N GLU A 310 -11.30 3.92 -13.32
CA GLU A 310 -12.56 3.49 -13.93
C GLU A 310 -13.60 4.60 -13.82
N GLY A 311 -14.47 4.71 -14.84
CA GLY A 311 -15.57 5.65 -14.91
C GLY A 311 -15.49 6.60 -16.10
N GLU A 312 -16.62 7.20 -16.45
CA GLU A 312 -16.72 8.17 -17.54
C GLU A 312 -16.38 9.58 -17.08
N LYS A 313 -16.81 9.94 -15.86
CA LYS A 313 -16.66 11.27 -15.29
C LYS A 313 -15.36 11.39 -14.49
N ARG A 314 -14.82 12.61 -14.45
CA ARG A 314 -13.57 12.89 -13.75
C ARG A 314 -13.58 12.46 -12.27
N HIS A 315 -14.66 12.72 -11.54
CA HIS A 315 -14.79 12.36 -10.14
C HIS A 315 -14.82 10.83 -9.92
N GLU A 316 -15.39 10.07 -10.85
CA GLU A 316 -15.40 8.60 -10.81
C GLU A 316 -13.97 8.06 -10.96
N LYS A 317 -13.19 8.60 -11.91
CA LYS A 317 -11.78 8.26 -12.11
C LYS A 317 -10.91 8.57 -10.90
N VAL A 318 -11.11 9.75 -10.30
CA VAL A 318 -10.39 10.14 -9.08
C VAL A 318 -10.79 9.21 -7.93
N GLY A 319 -12.07 8.89 -7.78
CA GLY A 319 -12.56 7.94 -6.78
C GLY A 319 -11.96 6.54 -6.95
N SER A 320 -11.89 6.04 -8.19
CA SER A 320 -11.24 4.76 -8.49
C SER A 320 -9.75 4.77 -8.11
N ASN A 321 -9.03 5.84 -8.45
CA ASN A 321 -7.62 6.00 -8.09
C ASN A 321 -7.43 6.04 -6.56
N ILE A 322 -8.30 6.77 -5.83
CA ILE A 322 -8.23 6.85 -4.35
C ILE A 322 -8.44 5.47 -3.73
N ARG A 323 -9.44 4.69 -4.18
CA ARG A 323 -9.66 3.32 -3.72
C ARG A 323 -8.46 2.42 -4.01
N ALA A 324 -7.88 2.52 -5.21
CA ALA A 324 -6.68 1.77 -5.56
C ALA A 324 -5.48 2.11 -4.65
N ILE A 325 -5.27 3.39 -4.33
CA ILE A 325 -4.22 3.85 -3.42
C ILE A 325 -4.50 3.39 -1.98
N LYS A 326 -5.77 3.44 -1.51
CA LYS A 326 -6.13 2.91 -0.18
C LYS A 326 -5.90 1.40 -0.09
N ASN A 327 -6.27 0.65 -1.12
CA ASN A 327 -6.01 -0.79 -1.18
C ASN A 327 -4.51 -1.10 -1.18
N LEU A 328 -3.70 -0.29 -1.88
CA LEU A 328 -2.25 -0.40 -1.89
C LEU A 328 -1.65 -0.14 -0.49
N ALA A 329 -2.14 0.86 0.25
CA ALA A 329 -1.71 1.12 1.63
C ALA A 329 -1.93 -0.09 2.54
N ARG A 330 -3.11 -0.73 2.44
CA ARG A 330 -3.45 -1.94 3.18
C ARG A 330 -2.62 -3.15 2.73
N GLU A 331 -2.44 -3.32 1.44
CA GLU A 331 -1.65 -4.39 0.85
C GLU A 331 -0.18 -4.33 1.32
N LEU A 332 0.43 -3.17 1.29
CA LEU A 332 1.84 -2.99 1.65
C LEU A 332 2.06 -2.84 3.16
N GLU A 333 0.99 -2.64 3.94
CA GLU A 333 1.10 -2.23 5.35
C GLU A 333 2.03 -1.02 5.51
N VAL A 334 1.76 0.01 4.70
CA VAL A 334 2.55 1.24 4.65
C VAL A 334 1.58 2.42 4.62
N PRO A 335 1.78 3.45 5.46
CA PRO A 335 1.01 4.67 5.33
C PRO A 335 1.28 5.34 3.97
N ILE A 336 0.22 5.83 3.35
CA ILE A 336 0.31 6.62 2.13
C ILE A 336 -0.21 8.02 2.43
N VAL A 337 0.63 9.03 2.21
CA VAL A 337 0.25 10.44 2.32
C VAL A 337 0.06 11.00 0.92
N ALA A 338 -1.16 11.38 0.59
CA ALA A 338 -1.50 11.86 -0.74
C ALA A 338 -2.01 13.31 -0.69
N LEU A 339 -1.44 14.16 -1.53
CA LEU A 339 -1.89 15.54 -1.63
C LEU A 339 -3.16 15.64 -2.47
N SER A 340 -4.05 16.55 -2.09
CA SER A 340 -5.29 16.84 -2.80
C SER A 340 -5.51 18.35 -2.93
N GLN A 341 -6.14 18.77 -4.02
CA GLN A 341 -6.43 20.16 -4.25
C GLN A 341 -7.80 20.57 -3.70
N VAL A 342 -7.87 21.72 -3.06
CA VAL A 342 -9.10 22.33 -2.58
C VAL A 342 -9.75 23.16 -3.69
N SER A 343 -11.08 23.12 -3.82
CA SER A 343 -11.89 23.90 -4.75
C SER A 343 -11.70 25.42 -4.53
N ARG A 344 -11.84 26.20 -5.62
CA ARG A 344 -11.83 27.69 -5.54
C ARG A 344 -13.04 28.24 -4.79
N ASP A 345 -14.08 27.49 -4.61
CA ASP A 345 -15.31 27.96 -3.97
C ASP A 345 -15.10 28.33 -2.49
N VAL A 346 -14.06 27.81 -1.84
CA VAL A 346 -13.69 28.22 -0.48
C VAL A 346 -13.40 29.71 -0.37
N GLU A 347 -12.87 30.35 -1.44
CA GLU A 347 -12.52 31.77 -1.45
C GLU A 347 -13.74 32.69 -1.55
N LYS A 348 -14.90 32.16 -1.93
CA LYS A 348 -16.16 32.92 -2.00
C LYS A 348 -16.86 33.05 -0.64
N ARG A 349 -16.40 32.30 0.37
CA ARG A 349 -16.98 32.34 1.71
C ARG A 349 -16.35 33.45 2.54
N SER A 350 -17.11 33.99 3.47
CA SER A 350 -16.61 34.99 4.46
C SER A 350 -15.49 34.42 5.33
N ASN A 351 -15.49 33.10 5.55
CA ASN A 351 -14.42 32.36 6.21
C ASN A 351 -13.77 31.40 5.21
N SER A 352 -12.54 31.73 4.79
CA SER A 352 -11.75 30.97 3.82
C SER A 352 -11.01 29.75 4.41
N VAL A 353 -11.27 29.40 5.68
CA VAL A 353 -10.69 28.21 6.32
C VAL A 353 -11.25 26.96 5.62
N PRO A 354 -10.37 26.13 5.01
CA PRO A 354 -10.82 24.97 4.24
C PRO A 354 -11.32 23.84 5.17
N ARG A 355 -12.27 23.07 4.66
CA ARG A 355 -12.82 21.86 5.28
C ARG A 355 -12.72 20.70 4.32
N MET A 356 -12.86 19.49 4.81
CA MET A 356 -12.82 18.24 4.01
C MET A 356 -13.78 18.30 2.81
N GLY A 357 -15.00 18.83 2.99
CA GLY A 357 -15.98 19.00 1.92
C GLY A 357 -15.55 19.96 0.80
N ASP A 358 -14.49 20.74 0.98
CA ASP A 358 -13.93 21.62 -0.04
C ASP A 358 -12.90 20.95 -0.95
N LEU A 359 -12.49 19.72 -0.63
CA LEU A 359 -11.60 18.93 -1.48
C LEU A 359 -12.28 18.66 -2.83
N SER A 360 -11.53 18.84 -3.90
CA SER A 360 -11.99 18.39 -5.21
C SER A 360 -12.24 16.87 -5.15
N ASP A 361 -13.43 16.45 -5.59
CA ASP A 361 -13.87 15.05 -5.49
C ASP A 361 -14.03 14.54 -4.03
N SER A 362 -14.46 15.42 -3.12
CA SER A 362 -14.50 15.24 -1.65
C SER A 362 -15.22 13.99 -1.19
N SER A 363 -16.33 13.59 -1.86
CA SER A 363 -17.14 12.43 -1.42
C SER A 363 -16.37 11.11 -1.38
N GLU A 364 -15.49 10.88 -2.35
CA GLU A 364 -14.68 9.66 -2.40
C GLU A 364 -13.49 9.74 -1.42
N ILE A 365 -12.88 10.92 -1.30
CA ILE A 365 -11.82 11.16 -0.30
C ILE A 365 -12.37 10.96 1.11
N GLU A 366 -13.58 11.49 1.38
CA GLU A 366 -14.24 11.35 2.68
C GLU A 366 -14.50 9.89 3.05
N LYS A 367 -14.86 9.04 2.10
CA LYS A 367 -15.11 7.62 2.34
C LYS A 367 -13.82 6.83 2.61
N GLU A 368 -12.81 7.03 1.77
CA GLU A 368 -11.63 6.16 1.72
C GLU A 368 -10.48 6.60 2.64
N ALA A 369 -10.30 7.91 2.87
CA ALA A 369 -9.22 8.40 3.72
C ALA A 369 -9.46 8.04 5.20
N ASP A 370 -8.41 7.64 5.90
CA ASP A 370 -8.43 7.40 7.34
C ASP A 370 -8.20 8.71 8.11
N GLN A 371 -7.36 9.57 7.56
CA GLN A 371 -7.08 10.90 8.07
C GLN A 371 -7.15 11.95 6.96
N VAL A 372 -7.70 13.12 7.28
CA VAL A 372 -7.72 14.27 6.37
C VAL A 372 -7.16 15.49 7.11
N LEU A 373 -6.10 16.04 6.55
CA LEU A 373 -5.41 17.24 7.03
C LEU A 373 -5.67 18.38 6.07
N MET A 374 -6.16 19.50 6.56
CA MET A 374 -6.36 20.71 5.75
C MET A 374 -5.34 21.77 6.15
N LEU A 375 -4.66 22.35 5.16
CA LEU A 375 -3.67 23.40 5.38
C LEU A 375 -4.26 24.76 5.13
N TYR A 376 -4.04 25.69 6.06
CA TYR A 376 -4.52 27.05 5.98
C TYR A 376 -3.45 28.04 6.42
N ARG A 377 -3.24 29.09 5.62
CA ARG A 377 -2.34 30.19 5.91
C ARG A 377 -3.12 31.50 5.88
N PRO A 378 -3.32 32.14 7.05
CA PRO A 378 -4.02 33.43 7.11
C PRO A 378 -3.34 34.55 6.31
N ASP A 379 -2.02 34.61 6.32
CA ASP A 379 -1.20 35.62 5.63
C ASP A 379 -1.29 35.54 4.10
N TYR A 380 -1.80 34.45 3.55
CA TYR A 380 -2.09 34.34 2.12
C TYR A 380 -3.28 35.18 1.70
N TYR A 381 -4.28 35.32 2.56
CA TYR A 381 -5.48 36.11 2.31
C TYR A 381 -5.37 37.53 2.86
N ASP A 382 -4.71 37.70 3.99
CA ASP A 382 -4.49 38.97 4.67
C ASP A 382 -3.04 39.07 5.14
N THR A 383 -2.22 39.86 4.44
CA THR A 383 -0.80 40.06 4.77
C THR A 383 -0.59 40.71 6.14
N ASN A 384 -1.61 41.38 6.68
CA ASN A 384 -1.59 42.02 8.00
C ASN A 384 -2.18 41.12 9.10
N SER A 385 -2.45 39.86 8.79
CA SER A 385 -2.99 38.91 9.78
C SER A 385 -2.08 38.85 11.00
N PRO A 386 -2.64 38.81 12.22
CA PRO A 386 -1.87 38.57 13.45
C PRO A 386 -1.19 37.19 13.47
N ASP A 387 -1.64 36.27 12.61
CA ASP A 387 -1.08 34.94 12.44
C ASP A 387 -0.17 34.85 11.20
N ALA A 388 0.37 35.98 10.72
CA ALA A 388 1.37 35.96 9.65
C ALA A 388 2.59 35.10 10.02
N GLY A 389 3.11 34.33 9.06
CA GLY A 389 4.22 33.39 9.29
C GLY A 389 3.82 32.11 10.03
N LYS A 390 2.52 31.85 10.17
CA LYS A 390 2.00 30.59 10.70
C LYS A 390 1.28 29.77 9.63
N LEU A 391 1.33 28.46 9.79
CA LEU A 391 0.54 27.49 9.04
C LEU A 391 -0.35 26.74 10.02
N GLN A 392 -1.65 26.77 9.82
CA GLN A 392 -2.60 25.94 10.55
C GLN A 392 -2.75 24.60 9.83
N VAL A 393 -2.54 23.51 10.55
CA VAL A 393 -2.85 22.16 10.12
C VAL A 393 -4.12 21.72 10.84
N ILE A 394 -5.20 21.56 10.10
CA ILE A 394 -6.52 21.20 10.60
C ILE A 394 -6.71 19.70 10.36
N VAL A 395 -6.78 18.92 11.41
CA VAL A 395 -7.14 17.51 11.38
C VAL A 395 -8.66 17.43 11.31
N ASP A 396 -9.21 17.33 10.12
CA ASP A 396 -10.66 17.37 9.87
C ASP A 396 -11.30 15.98 9.93
N LYS A 397 -10.51 14.94 9.66
CA LYS A 397 -10.86 13.52 9.88
C LYS A 397 -9.70 12.79 10.53
N ASN A 398 -9.99 11.95 11.53
CA ASN A 398 -9.02 11.08 12.17
C ASN A 398 -9.73 9.82 12.72
N ARG A 399 -9.45 8.67 12.11
CA ARG A 399 -10.04 7.38 12.58
C ARG A 399 -9.42 6.85 13.87
N HIS A 400 -8.22 7.34 14.23
CA HIS A 400 -7.46 6.85 15.38
C HIS A 400 -7.58 7.76 16.61
N GLY A 401 -8.26 8.91 16.49
CA GLY A 401 -8.33 9.85 17.61
C GLY A 401 -9.14 11.11 17.32
N PRO A 402 -8.97 12.15 18.14
CA PRO A 402 -9.75 13.37 18.02
C PRO A 402 -9.32 14.22 16.80
N THR A 403 -10.28 14.93 16.23
CA THR A 403 -10.05 16.01 15.27
C THR A 403 -9.59 17.29 15.98
N GLY A 404 -9.33 18.36 15.23
CA GLY A 404 -8.94 19.67 15.76
C GLY A 404 -7.79 20.26 14.96
N SER A 405 -7.22 21.37 15.40
CA SER A 405 -6.16 22.04 14.67
C SER A 405 -4.92 22.27 15.51
N ILE A 406 -3.79 22.35 14.83
CA ILE A 406 -2.51 22.76 15.40
C ILE A 406 -1.96 23.93 14.60
N TRP A 407 -1.19 24.77 15.26
CA TRP A 407 -0.46 25.85 14.63
C TRP A 407 1.02 25.53 14.55
N THR A 408 1.61 25.84 13.41
CA THR A 408 3.04 25.63 13.12
C THR A 408 3.65 26.93 12.62
N ALA A 409 4.94 27.11 12.79
CA ALA A 409 5.69 28.20 12.17
C ALA A 409 5.92 27.86 10.68
N TRP A 410 5.70 28.85 9.82
CA TRP A 410 5.91 28.78 8.39
C TRP A 410 6.96 29.76 7.92
N ASP A 411 8.00 29.26 7.27
CA ASP A 411 8.99 30.07 6.58
C ASP A 411 8.84 29.91 5.06
N ALA A 412 8.34 30.94 4.42
CA ALA A 412 8.08 30.94 2.98
C ALA A 412 9.36 30.93 2.13
N GLN A 413 10.48 31.45 2.62
CA GLN A 413 11.73 31.52 1.86
C GLN A 413 12.39 30.14 1.75
N THR A 414 12.46 29.43 2.85
CA THR A 414 13.05 28.07 2.94
C THR A 414 12.01 26.96 2.80
N MET A 415 10.72 27.31 2.73
CA MET A 415 9.57 26.38 2.70
C MET A 415 9.54 25.44 3.92
N ARG A 416 10.03 25.93 5.06
CA ARG A 416 10.14 25.12 6.28
C ARG A 416 8.91 25.28 7.17
N VAL A 417 8.42 24.13 7.67
CA VAL A 417 7.37 24.03 8.69
C VAL A 417 8.01 23.51 9.98
N ARG A 418 7.72 24.15 11.12
CA ARG A 418 8.25 23.77 12.43
C ARG A 418 7.18 23.94 13.49
N ASP A 419 7.33 23.22 14.59
CA ASP A 419 6.54 23.50 15.79
C ASP A 419 6.69 24.96 16.23
N LEU A 420 5.60 25.55 16.71
CA LEU A 420 5.69 26.87 17.35
C LEU A 420 6.50 26.71 18.64
N TYR A 421 7.44 27.62 18.86
CA TYR A 421 8.17 27.67 20.12
C TYR A 421 7.17 27.94 21.25
N ARG A 422 6.94 26.96 22.09
CA ARG A 422 6.29 27.16 23.38
C ARG A 422 7.39 27.61 24.32
N GLY A 423 7.44 28.92 24.62
CA GLY A 423 8.31 29.40 25.68
C GLY A 423 8.13 28.51 26.90
N ALA A 424 9.24 28.17 27.56
CA ALA A 424 9.20 27.43 28.81
C ALA A 424 8.24 28.15 29.77
N ALA A 425 7.14 27.49 30.11
CA ALA A 425 6.18 27.98 31.12
C ALA A 425 6.77 27.80 32.49
#